data_2a7236f5723bd3fb32ffecace7fbf160
#
_entry.id   2a7236f5723bd3fb32ffecace7fbf160
#
_cell.length_a   1.000
_cell.length_b   1.000
_cell.length_c   1.000
_cell.angle_alpha   90.00
_cell.angle_beta   90.00
_cell.angle_gamma   90.00
#
_symmetry.space_group_name_H-M   'P 1'
#
loop_
_entity.id
_entity.type
_entity.pdbx_description
1 polymer ?
#
loop_
_entity_poly.entity_id
_entity_poly.type
_entity_poly.pdbx_seq_one_letter_code
_entity_poly.pdbx_strand_id
1 'polypeptide(L)'
;MLYHGNAMDYIYETPDILQYILENKKEILEDSNRVLKDKKISEIYLTGSGSSYNAAVAVADFAKKLLGIRVTPVYPVMLIEDYEFISKSAVVTGISQQGTSAAVIKALDDVRERGIATISMTGEYDTEITRHADANIYIECGYEDAGATTKGFTATVLTLMIWIIDTAESIGRITEKETENYKKRIDVVIK
;
A
#
# COMPACT_ATOMS: atom_id res chain seq x y z
N MET A 1 29.46 1.57 -2.01
CA MET A 1 28.78 1.02 -0.83
C MET A 1 28.88 -0.49 -0.93
N LEU A 2 29.45 -1.17 0.06
CA LEU A 2 29.58 -2.61 0.02
C LEU A 2 28.18 -3.22 0.22
N TYR A 3 27.81 -4.12 -0.63
CA TYR A 3 26.64 -4.97 -0.55
C TYR A 3 26.68 -5.79 0.75
N HIS A 4 25.63 -5.74 1.55
CA HIS A 4 25.62 -6.32 2.89
C HIS A 4 24.64 -7.48 3.08
N GLY A 5 23.75 -7.74 2.12
CA GLY A 5 22.82 -8.84 2.18
C GLY A 5 22.73 -9.60 0.85
N ASN A 6 22.41 -10.87 0.90
CA ASN A 6 22.03 -11.62 -0.28
C ASN A 6 20.52 -11.87 -0.26
N ALA A 7 19.93 -12.22 -1.41
CA ALA A 7 18.49 -12.45 -1.50
C ALA A 7 17.97 -13.51 -0.52
N MET A 8 18.80 -14.50 -0.16
CA MET A 8 18.43 -15.54 0.81
C MET A 8 18.28 -14.98 2.22
N ASP A 9 19.15 -14.05 2.64
CA ASP A 9 19.02 -13.41 3.96
C ASP A 9 17.69 -12.69 4.08
N TYR A 10 17.29 -11.92 3.06
CA TYR A 10 16.00 -11.23 3.03
C TYR A 10 14.79 -12.19 2.98
N ILE A 11 14.93 -13.34 2.30
CA ILE A 11 13.90 -14.38 2.31
C ILE A 11 13.71 -14.95 3.72
N TYR A 12 14.80 -15.20 4.45
CA TYR A 12 14.72 -15.72 5.82
C TYR A 12 14.19 -14.71 6.83
N GLU A 13 14.39 -13.41 6.61
CA GLU A 13 13.82 -12.34 7.44
C GLU A 13 12.31 -12.15 7.20
N THR A 14 11.80 -12.56 6.04
CA THR A 14 10.44 -12.24 5.60
C THR A 14 9.36 -12.69 6.60
N PRO A 15 9.35 -13.92 7.17
CA PRO A 15 8.29 -14.33 8.11
C PRO A 15 8.20 -13.42 9.34
N ASP A 16 9.33 -13.04 9.93
CA ASP A 16 9.36 -12.18 11.11
C ASP A 16 8.82 -10.77 10.80
N ILE A 17 9.18 -10.23 9.65
CA ILE A 17 8.65 -8.93 9.17
C ILE A 17 7.15 -8.99 8.94
N LEU A 18 6.65 -10.03 8.29
CA LEU A 18 5.21 -10.19 8.06
C LEU A 18 4.43 -10.33 9.37
N GLN A 19 4.98 -11.07 10.34
CA GLN A 19 4.38 -11.21 11.65
C GLN A 19 4.32 -9.85 12.37
N TYR A 20 5.42 -9.08 12.33
CA TYR A 20 5.47 -7.73 12.89
C TYR A 20 4.41 -6.81 12.28
N ILE A 21 4.29 -6.78 10.93
CA ILE A 21 3.28 -5.98 10.23
C ILE A 21 1.86 -6.36 10.68
N LEU A 22 1.55 -7.65 10.80
CA LEU A 22 0.24 -8.13 11.19
C LEU A 22 -0.12 -7.73 12.64
N GLU A 23 0.84 -7.81 13.55
CA GLU A 23 0.67 -7.46 14.96
C GLU A 23 0.52 -5.96 15.19
N ASN A 24 1.25 -5.13 14.44
CA ASN A 24 1.29 -3.67 14.59
C ASN A 24 0.38 -2.93 13.59
N LYS A 25 -0.52 -3.62 12.90
CA LYS A 25 -1.36 -3.04 11.84
C LYS A 25 -2.12 -1.78 12.24
N LYS A 26 -2.52 -1.64 13.51
CA LYS A 26 -3.27 -0.47 13.97
C LYS A 26 -2.45 0.80 13.89
N GLU A 27 -1.18 0.73 14.32
CA GLU A 27 -0.24 1.84 14.25
C GLU A 27 0.13 2.15 12.81
N ILE A 28 0.45 1.12 12.02
CA ILE A 28 0.81 1.23 10.60
C ILE A 28 -0.28 1.93 9.78
N LEU A 29 -1.56 1.68 10.08
CA LEU A 29 -2.69 2.20 9.32
C LEU A 29 -3.33 3.47 9.92
N GLU A 30 -2.90 3.94 11.08
CA GLU A 30 -3.53 5.03 11.82
C GLU A 30 -3.69 6.30 10.97
N ASP A 31 -2.63 6.70 10.28
CA ASP A 31 -2.63 7.93 9.49
C ASP A 31 -3.59 7.84 8.28
N SER A 32 -3.56 6.71 7.56
CA SER A 32 -4.48 6.47 6.45
C SER A 32 -5.95 6.39 6.91
N ASN A 33 -6.22 5.76 8.05
CA ASN A 33 -7.56 5.67 8.61
C ASN A 33 -8.11 7.04 8.99
N ARG A 34 -7.27 7.92 9.53
CA ARG A 34 -7.64 9.31 9.82
C ARG A 34 -8.07 10.06 8.56
N VAL A 35 -7.36 9.90 7.46
CA VAL A 35 -7.66 10.58 6.17
C VAL A 35 -8.89 9.98 5.50
N LEU A 36 -9.13 8.68 5.63
CA LEU A 36 -10.28 7.99 5.02
C LEU A 36 -11.55 8.05 5.86
N LYS A 37 -11.46 8.48 7.13
CA LYS A 37 -12.60 8.56 8.03
C LYS A 37 -13.75 9.37 7.40
N ASP A 38 -14.94 8.80 7.43
CA ASP A 38 -16.17 9.41 6.92
C ASP A 38 -16.19 9.72 5.41
N LYS A 39 -15.15 9.29 4.66
CA LYS A 39 -15.12 9.48 3.20
C LYS A 39 -15.94 8.42 2.50
N LYS A 40 -16.79 8.87 1.55
CA LYS A 40 -17.44 7.97 0.60
C LYS A 40 -16.48 7.68 -0.54
N ILE A 41 -15.81 6.52 -0.47
CA ILE A 41 -14.85 6.08 -1.48
C ILE A 41 -15.59 5.44 -2.65
N SER A 42 -15.41 5.95 -3.88
CA SER A 42 -16.02 5.40 -5.10
C SER A 42 -15.10 4.44 -5.86
N GLU A 43 -13.81 4.68 -5.80
CA GLU A 43 -12.76 3.90 -6.47
C GLU A 43 -11.41 4.12 -5.84
N ILE A 44 -10.50 3.16 -6.03
CA ILE A 44 -9.11 3.23 -5.56
C ILE A 44 -8.16 3.01 -6.73
N TYR A 45 -7.16 3.86 -6.85
CA TYR A 45 -6.02 3.68 -7.74
C TYR A 45 -4.80 3.29 -6.91
N LEU A 46 -4.13 2.21 -7.32
CA LEU A 46 -2.86 1.76 -6.74
C LEU A 46 -1.77 2.01 -7.77
N THR A 47 -0.91 3.01 -7.53
CA THR A 47 0.11 3.38 -8.50
C THR A 47 1.51 3.11 -7.97
N GLY A 48 2.36 2.57 -8.82
CA GLY A 48 3.74 2.21 -8.52
C GLY A 48 4.48 1.74 -9.76
N SER A 49 5.77 1.48 -9.63
CA SER A 49 6.62 0.96 -10.71
C SER A 49 7.28 -0.35 -10.28
N GLY A 50 7.62 -1.21 -11.25
CA GLY A 50 8.31 -2.47 -10.99
C GLY A 50 7.57 -3.38 -10.00
N SER A 51 8.26 -3.82 -8.95
CA SER A 51 7.69 -4.68 -7.90
C SER A 51 6.53 -4.05 -7.16
N SER A 52 6.53 -2.73 -6.96
CA SER A 52 5.41 -1.99 -6.36
C SER A 52 4.14 -2.08 -7.21
N TYR A 53 4.25 -1.94 -8.53
CA TYR A 53 3.12 -2.16 -9.44
C TYR A 53 2.65 -3.62 -9.40
N ASN A 54 3.56 -4.58 -9.41
CA ASN A 54 3.22 -6.00 -9.34
C ASN A 54 2.50 -6.34 -8.03
N ALA A 55 2.88 -5.75 -6.90
CA ALA A 55 2.18 -5.89 -5.63
C ALA A 55 0.74 -5.34 -5.71
N ALA A 56 0.56 -4.18 -6.34
CA ALA A 56 -0.77 -3.62 -6.59
C ALA A 56 -1.65 -4.55 -7.44
N VAL A 57 -1.10 -5.12 -8.51
CA VAL A 57 -1.80 -6.11 -9.36
C VAL A 57 -2.18 -7.35 -8.57
N ALA A 58 -1.28 -7.87 -7.74
CA ALA A 58 -1.51 -9.07 -6.95
C ALA A 58 -2.72 -8.95 -6.00
N VAL A 59 -2.98 -7.76 -5.46
CA VAL A 59 -4.08 -7.55 -4.51
C VAL A 59 -5.36 -7.02 -5.14
N ALA A 60 -5.33 -6.55 -6.39
CA ALA A 60 -6.43 -5.79 -7.00
C ALA A 60 -7.76 -6.55 -7.03
N ASP A 61 -7.76 -7.83 -7.40
CA ASP A 61 -8.99 -8.63 -7.46
C ASP A 61 -9.55 -8.97 -6.08
N PHE A 62 -8.68 -9.21 -5.11
CA PHE A 62 -9.08 -9.35 -3.72
C PHE A 62 -9.73 -8.05 -3.22
N ALA A 63 -9.11 -6.91 -3.47
CA ALA A 63 -9.60 -5.60 -3.09
C ALA A 63 -10.97 -5.27 -3.72
N LYS A 64 -11.13 -5.47 -5.02
CA LYS A 64 -12.41 -5.28 -5.72
C LYS A 64 -13.54 -6.08 -5.09
N LYS A 65 -13.29 -7.36 -4.80
CA LYS A 65 -14.29 -8.27 -4.22
C LYS A 65 -14.67 -7.86 -2.80
N LEU A 66 -13.67 -7.48 -1.99
CA LEU A 66 -13.89 -7.15 -0.60
C LEU A 66 -14.56 -5.79 -0.43
N LEU A 67 -14.06 -4.76 -1.12
CA LEU A 67 -14.56 -3.39 -1.00
C LEU A 67 -15.84 -3.17 -1.82
N GLY A 68 -16.09 -3.95 -2.87
CA GLY A 68 -17.23 -3.78 -3.77
C GLY A 68 -17.19 -2.50 -4.60
N ILE A 69 -15.99 -1.95 -4.82
CA ILE A 69 -15.72 -0.77 -5.65
C ILE A 69 -14.63 -1.10 -6.68
N ARG A 70 -14.43 -0.20 -7.63
CA ARG A 70 -13.32 -0.32 -8.58
C ARG A 70 -12.00 -0.12 -7.86
N VAL A 71 -11.05 -1.05 -8.08
CA VAL A 71 -9.65 -0.92 -7.66
C VAL A 71 -8.77 -1.14 -8.88
N THR A 72 -7.98 -0.14 -9.25
CA THR A 72 -7.23 -0.12 -10.50
C THR A 72 -5.73 0.01 -10.22
N PRO A 73 -4.95 -1.06 -10.43
CA PRO A 73 -3.50 -0.91 -10.51
C PRO A 73 -3.15 -0.14 -11.79
N VAL A 74 -2.30 0.86 -11.67
CA VAL A 74 -1.94 1.72 -12.79
C VAL A 74 -0.48 2.18 -12.71
N TYR A 75 0.20 2.26 -13.83
CA TYR A 75 1.53 2.87 -13.87
C TYR A 75 1.44 4.39 -13.65
N PRO A 76 2.41 4.99 -12.94
CA PRO A 76 2.35 6.42 -12.61
C PRO A 76 2.21 7.33 -13.82
N VAL A 77 2.88 7.01 -14.93
CA VAL A 77 2.81 7.80 -16.17
C VAL A 77 1.39 7.83 -16.72
N MET A 78 0.70 6.69 -16.74
CA MET A 78 -0.69 6.61 -17.21
C MET A 78 -1.65 7.38 -16.27
N LEU A 79 -1.39 7.33 -14.98
CA LEU A 79 -2.18 8.10 -14.02
C LEU A 79 -2.01 9.60 -14.22
N ILE A 80 -0.79 10.06 -14.52
CA ILE A 80 -0.47 11.46 -14.82
C ILE A 80 -1.18 11.93 -16.10
N GLU A 81 -1.32 11.07 -17.11
CA GLU A 81 -2.02 11.40 -18.34
C GLU A 81 -3.54 11.51 -18.15
N ASP A 82 -4.11 10.69 -17.26
CA ASP A 82 -5.55 10.56 -17.06
C ASP A 82 -6.07 11.22 -15.76
N TYR A 83 -5.23 11.91 -14.99
CA TYR A 83 -5.60 12.39 -13.65
C TYR A 83 -6.81 13.33 -13.64
N GLU A 84 -7.07 14.06 -14.72
CA GLU A 84 -8.21 14.96 -14.86
C GLU A 84 -9.56 14.22 -14.83
N PHE A 85 -9.59 12.95 -15.23
CA PHE A 85 -10.79 12.12 -15.31
C PHE A 85 -11.07 11.33 -14.02
N ILE A 86 -10.14 11.35 -13.06
CA ILE A 86 -10.31 10.64 -11.78
C ILE A 86 -11.40 11.34 -10.95
N SER A 87 -12.28 10.54 -10.37
CA SER A 87 -13.34 11.05 -9.48
C SER A 87 -12.75 11.73 -8.24
N LYS A 88 -13.35 12.82 -7.78
CA LYS A 88 -12.98 13.47 -6.52
C LYS A 88 -13.26 12.62 -5.27
N SER A 89 -14.06 11.58 -5.38
CA SER A 89 -14.29 10.59 -4.35
C SER A 89 -13.39 9.36 -4.48
N ALA A 90 -12.39 9.40 -5.36
CA ALA A 90 -11.33 8.39 -5.43
C ALA A 90 -10.32 8.53 -4.29
N VAL A 91 -9.59 7.45 -4.07
CA VAL A 91 -8.37 7.42 -3.27
C VAL A 91 -7.23 6.95 -4.17
N VAL A 92 -6.11 7.67 -4.16
CA VAL A 92 -4.91 7.30 -4.90
C VAL A 92 -3.80 6.92 -3.93
N THR A 93 -3.35 5.67 -4.01
CA THR A 93 -2.23 5.17 -3.19
C THR A 93 -0.98 5.03 -4.04
N GLY A 94 0.02 5.85 -3.74
CA GLY A 94 1.34 5.81 -4.38
C GLY A 94 2.29 4.88 -3.64
N ILE A 95 2.80 3.84 -4.31
CA ILE A 95 3.64 2.82 -3.72
C ILE A 95 5.07 2.98 -4.24
N SER A 96 6.00 3.27 -3.33
CA SER A 96 7.43 3.39 -3.63
C SER A 96 8.24 2.93 -2.42
N GLN A 97 8.86 1.75 -2.49
CA GLN A 97 9.56 1.16 -1.37
C GLN A 97 10.65 2.07 -0.79
N GLN A 98 11.47 2.69 -1.63
CA GLN A 98 12.49 3.65 -1.22
C GLN A 98 11.97 5.09 -1.10
N GLY A 99 10.70 5.32 -1.43
CA GLY A 99 10.06 6.62 -1.32
C GLY A 99 10.58 7.72 -2.24
N THR A 100 11.34 7.38 -3.29
CA THR A 100 12.05 8.33 -4.15
C THR A 100 11.59 8.33 -5.62
N SER A 101 10.54 7.57 -5.97
CA SER A 101 10.04 7.48 -7.34
C SER A 101 9.42 8.79 -7.80
N ALA A 102 10.14 9.57 -8.62
CA ALA A 102 9.68 10.86 -9.12
C ALA A 102 8.33 10.77 -9.87
N ALA A 103 8.09 9.70 -10.63
CA ALA A 103 6.84 9.52 -11.34
C ALA A 103 5.66 9.25 -10.39
N VAL A 104 5.87 8.49 -9.30
CA VAL A 104 4.83 8.25 -8.29
C VAL A 104 4.54 9.53 -7.52
N ILE A 105 5.57 10.28 -7.12
CA ILE A 105 5.46 11.57 -6.44
C ILE A 105 4.65 12.55 -7.29
N LYS A 106 5.02 12.71 -8.57
CA LYS A 106 4.27 13.59 -9.47
C LYS A 106 2.81 13.17 -9.63
N ALA A 107 2.53 11.87 -9.75
CA ALA A 107 1.16 11.37 -9.83
C ALA A 107 0.34 11.71 -8.59
N LEU A 108 0.94 11.61 -7.39
CA LEU A 108 0.29 12.03 -6.14
C LEU A 108 0.02 13.53 -6.10
N ASP A 109 1.00 14.36 -6.50
CA ASP A 109 0.83 15.81 -6.54
C ASP A 109 -0.32 16.23 -7.46
N ASP A 110 -0.34 15.72 -8.69
CA ASP A 110 -1.35 16.07 -9.70
C ASP A 110 -2.78 15.77 -9.22
N VAL A 111 -3.00 14.61 -8.58
CA VAL A 111 -4.32 14.26 -8.07
C VAL A 111 -4.66 15.00 -6.76
N ARG A 112 -3.68 15.25 -5.91
CA ARG A 112 -3.83 15.99 -4.65
C ARG A 112 -4.22 17.45 -4.89
N GLU A 113 -3.64 18.10 -5.89
CA GLU A 113 -4.02 19.47 -6.30
C GLU A 113 -5.49 19.57 -6.70
N ARG A 114 -6.10 18.47 -7.16
CA ARG A 114 -7.53 18.39 -7.43
C ARG A 114 -8.40 18.09 -6.19
N GLY A 115 -7.80 17.94 -5.02
CA GLY A 115 -8.49 17.60 -3.77
C GLY A 115 -8.89 16.13 -3.67
N ILE A 116 -8.24 15.24 -4.43
CA ILE A 116 -8.41 13.79 -4.34
C ILE A 116 -7.53 13.28 -3.19
N ALA A 117 -8.07 12.41 -2.34
CA ALA A 117 -7.33 11.85 -1.22
C ALA A 117 -6.14 11.01 -1.68
N THR A 118 -4.97 11.27 -1.12
CA THR A 118 -3.72 10.61 -1.47
C THR A 118 -3.11 9.90 -0.26
N ILE A 119 -2.56 8.71 -0.51
CA ILE A 119 -1.83 7.92 0.49
C ILE A 119 -0.49 7.54 -0.11
N SER A 120 0.60 7.73 0.62
CA SER A 120 1.89 7.14 0.27
C SER A 120 2.05 5.79 0.99
N MET A 121 2.71 4.85 0.33
CA MET A 121 3.11 3.57 0.91
C MET A 121 4.60 3.36 0.62
N THR A 122 5.42 3.34 1.67
CA THR A 122 6.88 3.30 1.56
C THR A 122 7.51 2.39 2.63
N GLY A 123 8.66 1.81 2.32
CA GLY A 123 9.43 0.97 3.26
C GLY A 123 10.36 1.75 4.17
N GLU A 124 10.55 3.05 3.92
CA GLU A 124 11.49 3.89 4.66
C GLU A 124 10.82 5.15 5.17
N TYR A 125 11.21 5.59 6.38
CA TYR A 125 10.69 6.78 7.03
C TYR A 125 11.30 8.06 6.43
N ASP A 126 10.57 9.17 6.53
CA ASP A 126 11.01 10.52 6.15
C ASP A 126 11.52 10.66 4.71
N THR A 127 11.05 9.81 3.82
CA THR A 127 11.39 9.85 2.40
C THR A 127 10.60 10.93 1.66
N GLU A 128 11.03 11.26 0.43
CA GLU A 128 10.42 12.35 -0.35
C GLU A 128 8.91 12.13 -0.55
N ILE A 129 8.47 10.92 -0.89
CA ILE A 129 7.06 10.62 -1.16
C ILE A 129 6.14 10.95 0.03
N THR A 130 6.64 10.88 1.27
CA THR A 130 5.83 11.11 2.47
C THR A 130 5.33 12.54 2.61
N ARG A 131 5.97 13.49 1.95
CA ARG A 131 5.59 14.91 1.91
C ARG A 131 4.56 15.22 0.83
N HIS A 132 4.33 14.27 -0.09
CA HIS A 132 3.50 14.41 -1.27
C HIS A 132 2.16 13.68 -1.17
N ALA A 133 1.78 13.22 0.03
CA ALA A 133 0.52 12.55 0.30
C ALA A 133 -0.20 13.14 1.52
N ASP A 134 -1.50 12.90 1.63
CA ASP A 134 -2.32 13.33 2.77
C ASP A 134 -2.16 12.40 3.98
N ALA A 135 -1.75 11.14 3.72
CA ALA A 135 -1.41 10.15 4.74
C ALA A 135 -0.28 9.23 4.29
N ASN A 136 0.41 8.63 5.26
CA ASN A 136 1.52 7.74 5.01
C ASN A 136 1.27 6.37 5.65
N ILE A 137 1.60 5.30 4.92
CA ILE A 137 1.66 3.93 5.40
C ILE A 137 3.10 3.45 5.28
N TYR A 138 3.68 3.04 6.39
CA TYR A 138 5.02 2.46 6.41
C TYR A 138 4.94 0.94 6.32
N ILE A 139 5.66 0.34 5.35
CA ILE A 139 5.62 -1.10 5.06
C ILE A 139 6.38 -1.90 6.12
N GLU A 140 7.20 -1.24 6.93
CA GLU A 140 7.99 -1.83 8.02
C GLU A 140 8.94 -2.97 7.57
N CYS A 141 9.31 -3.02 6.29
CA CYS A 141 10.20 -4.04 5.77
C CYS A 141 11.69 -3.72 5.93
N GLY A 142 12.00 -2.48 6.33
CA GLY A 142 13.37 -1.99 6.38
C GLY A 142 14.04 -1.94 5.00
N TYR A 143 15.34 -1.65 5.01
CA TYR A 143 16.13 -1.56 3.79
C TYR A 143 16.39 -2.93 3.16
N GLU A 144 16.31 -2.99 1.83
CA GLU A 144 16.65 -4.16 1.01
C GLU A 144 17.45 -3.70 -0.20
N ASP A 145 18.72 -4.12 -0.29
CA ASP A 145 19.64 -3.76 -1.39
C ASP A 145 19.84 -4.89 -2.41
N ALA A 146 19.02 -5.94 -2.32
CA ALA A 146 19.01 -6.99 -3.34
C ALA A 146 18.51 -6.44 -4.68
N GLY A 147 19.14 -6.83 -5.78
CA GLY A 147 18.74 -6.40 -7.12
C GLY A 147 17.32 -6.82 -7.52
N ALA A 148 16.81 -7.92 -6.94
CA ALA A 148 15.42 -8.34 -7.03
C ALA A 148 14.80 -8.29 -5.63
N THR A 149 13.77 -7.46 -5.47
CA THR A 149 13.06 -7.28 -4.19
C THR A 149 12.32 -8.55 -3.80
N THR A 150 12.57 -9.07 -2.62
CA THR A 150 11.93 -10.28 -2.06
C THR A 150 11.08 -9.94 -0.85
N LYS A 151 11.72 -9.57 0.25
CA LYS A 151 11.11 -9.14 1.50
C LYS A 151 10.17 -7.95 1.30
N GLY A 152 10.67 -6.89 0.65
CA GLY A 152 9.90 -5.68 0.39
C GLY A 152 8.68 -5.91 -0.48
N PHE A 153 8.75 -6.79 -1.50
CA PHE A 153 7.59 -7.16 -2.31
C PHE A 153 6.51 -7.85 -1.46
N THR A 154 6.90 -8.87 -0.70
CA THR A 154 5.97 -9.66 0.11
C THR A 154 5.35 -8.82 1.23
N ALA A 155 6.16 -7.98 1.89
CA ALA A 155 5.68 -7.03 2.89
C ALA A 155 4.71 -6.01 2.29
N THR A 156 4.97 -5.48 1.09
CA THR A 156 4.06 -4.57 0.37
C THR A 156 2.71 -5.24 0.09
N VAL A 157 2.71 -6.48 -0.38
CA VAL A 157 1.48 -7.24 -0.63
C VAL A 157 0.68 -7.41 0.66
N LEU A 158 1.33 -7.81 1.76
CA LEU A 158 0.65 -7.96 3.05
C LEU A 158 0.10 -6.61 3.57
N THR A 159 0.88 -5.54 3.51
CA THR A 159 0.45 -4.21 3.96
C THR A 159 -0.76 -3.72 3.16
N LEU A 160 -0.77 -3.92 1.84
CA LEU A 160 -1.93 -3.63 1.00
C LEU A 160 -3.14 -4.49 1.41
N MET A 161 -2.97 -5.78 1.67
CA MET A 161 -4.07 -6.65 2.09
C MET A 161 -4.66 -6.22 3.44
N ILE A 162 -3.85 -5.92 4.45
CA ILE A 162 -4.35 -5.48 5.76
C ILE A 162 -5.02 -4.10 5.67
N TRP A 163 -4.50 -3.18 4.87
CA TRP A 163 -5.12 -1.89 4.61
C TRP A 163 -6.50 -2.03 3.93
N ILE A 164 -6.60 -2.93 2.94
CA ILE A 164 -7.87 -3.22 2.23
C ILE A 164 -8.90 -3.85 3.19
N ILE A 165 -8.49 -4.79 4.05
CA ILE A 165 -9.35 -5.44 5.05
C ILE A 165 -9.86 -4.41 6.05
N ASP A 166 -8.98 -3.56 6.56
CA ASP A 166 -9.31 -2.52 7.53
C ASP A 166 -10.24 -1.46 6.91
N THR A 167 -9.96 -1.05 5.68
CA THR A 167 -10.84 -0.15 4.91
C THR A 167 -12.22 -0.78 4.70
N ALA A 168 -12.31 -2.08 4.36
CA ALA A 168 -13.58 -2.77 4.16
C ALA A 168 -14.42 -2.84 5.44
N GLU A 169 -13.78 -3.03 6.60
CA GLU A 169 -14.45 -2.96 7.90
C GLU A 169 -14.96 -1.53 8.18
N SER A 170 -14.10 -0.52 7.98
CA SER A 170 -14.43 0.88 8.26
C SER A 170 -15.60 1.42 7.43
N ILE A 171 -15.76 0.94 6.19
CA ILE A 171 -16.90 1.30 5.32
C ILE A 171 -18.10 0.34 5.46
N GLY A 172 -18.07 -0.58 6.41
CA GLY A 172 -19.17 -1.49 6.73
C GLY A 172 -19.41 -2.60 5.71
N ARG A 173 -18.41 -2.98 4.91
CA ARG A 173 -18.49 -4.08 3.93
C ARG A 173 -18.28 -5.45 4.56
N ILE A 174 -17.50 -5.50 5.62
CA ILE A 174 -17.27 -6.68 6.44
C ILE A 174 -17.41 -6.32 7.91
N THR A 175 -17.67 -7.33 8.74
CA THR A 175 -17.77 -7.21 10.18
C THR A 175 -16.41 -7.39 10.87
N GLU A 176 -16.27 -6.92 12.10
CA GLU A 176 -15.08 -7.18 12.95
C GLU A 176 -14.74 -8.69 13.03
N LYS A 177 -15.76 -9.55 13.11
CA LYS A 177 -15.56 -11.01 13.12
C LYS A 177 -14.95 -11.53 11.82
N GLU A 178 -15.34 -10.99 10.69
CA GLU A 178 -14.75 -11.34 9.38
C GLU A 178 -13.32 -10.81 9.26
N THR A 179 -13.05 -9.62 9.77
CA THR A 179 -11.69 -9.06 9.88
C THR A 179 -10.78 -9.98 10.68
N GLU A 180 -11.23 -10.45 11.84
CA GLU A 180 -10.47 -11.38 12.68
C GLU A 180 -10.26 -12.75 11.97
N ASN A 181 -11.21 -13.22 11.16
CA ASN A 181 -11.01 -14.41 10.35
C ASN A 181 -9.92 -14.21 9.26
N TYR A 182 -9.88 -13.05 8.61
CA TYR A 182 -8.80 -12.74 7.66
C TYR A 182 -7.44 -12.73 8.34
N LYS A 183 -7.33 -12.09 9.50
CA LYS A 183 -6.08 -12.09 10.29
C LYS A 183 -5.59 -13.50 10.63
N LYS A 184 -6.48 -14.36 11.13
CA LYS A 184 -6.14 -15.76 11.45
C LYS A 184 -5.64 -16.51 10.23
N ARG A 185 -6.24 -16.31 9.07
CA ARG A 185 -5.81 -16.95 7.82
C ARG A 185 -4.44 -16.45 7.36
N ILE A 186 -4.17 -15.15 7.50
CA ILE A 186 -2.87 -14.55 7.20
C ILE A 186 -1.80 -15.12 8.15
N ASP A 187 -2.07 -15.16 9.46
CA ASP A 187 -1.15 -15.71 10.47
C ASP A 187 -0.77 -17.19 10.18
N VAL A 188 -1.72 -17.99 9.70
CA VAL A 188 -1.45 -19.39 9.29
C VAL A 188 -0.54 -19.47 8.06
N VAL A 189 -0.61 -18.50 7.15
CA VAL A 189 0.22 -18.49 5.93
C VAL A 189 1.64 -18.00 6.23
N ILE A 190 1.80 -17.13 7.22
CA ILE A 190 3.11 -16.60 7.63
C ILE A 190 3.95 -17.68 8.34
N LYS A 191 3.33 -18.56 9.12
CA LYS A 191 3.97 -19.66 9.85
C LYS A 191 4.27 -20.86 8.96
#